data_20cfb7b0bfe3ade93b0685080d21d3da
#
_entry.id   20cfb7b0bfe3ade93b0685080d21d3da
#
_cell.length_a   1.000
_cell.length_b   1.000
_cell.length_c   1.000
_cell.angle_alpha   90.00
_cell.angle_beta   90.00
_cell.angle_gamma   90.00
#
_symmetry.space_group_name_H-M   'P 1'
#
loop_
_entity.id
_entity.type
_entity.pdbx_description
1 polymer ?
#
loop_
_entity_poly.entity_id
_entity_poly.type
_entity_poly.pdbx_seq_one_letter_code
_entity_poly.pdbx_strand_id
1 'polypeptide(L)'
;MKISTVLQFDRAAGQMGKLTGELAQQQARISSGEAFLAPREAPKDATALLRLDALRSNQDVRLNLLDRAEARADLQESALRSVSDVLIRLKELGIQAANDTYSDSDKKVFALEVRALGEELLSLANTRDAEGNAIFAGAATRGAAFARGEDGAVSYLGDSTRIAVPVGESRSLLLARPGTDFCTPVAVPGAAEGTRESCFSAIDRFAETLETGGDVSATTLPQLDSMLEGSSLALARVGTDLSAVNQQREILSEERLQTDALISDLRDLDFAEAITKLRADQLALEAAQSSFARIAGQSLFNFLR
;
A
#
# COMPACT_ATOMS: atom_id res chain seq x y z
N MET A 1 -26.10 -67.56 -30.62
CA MET A 1 -26.05 -66.18 -31.19
C MET A 1 -26.69 -65.07 -30.29
N LYS A 2 -27.64 -65.38 -29.39
CA LYS A 2 -28.31 -64.32 -28.54
C LYS A 2 -27.38 -63.58 -27.58
N ILE A 3 -26.34 -64.21 -27.00
CA ILE A 3 -25.42 -63.57 -26.03
C ILE A 3 -24.50 -62.56 -26.70
N SER A 4 -24.10 -62.78 -27.96
CA SER A 4 -23.23 -61.82 -28.70
C SER A 4 -23.93 -60.51 -29.04
N THR A 5 -25.24 -60.56 -29.31
CA THR A 5 -26.01 -59.36 -29.69
C THR A 5 -26.31 -58.46 -28.47
N VAL A 6 -26.69 -59.08 -27.33
CA VAL A 6 -26.90 -58.31 -26.08
C VAL A 6 -25.60 -57.61 -25.64
N LEU A 7 -24.45 -58.31 -25.68
CA LEU A 7 -23.16 -57.74 -25.34
C LEU A 7 -22.77 -56.56 -26.28
N GLN A 8 -23.14 -56.65 -27.56
CA GLN A 8 -22.91 -55.54 -28.53
C GLN A 8 -23.79 -54.32 -28.21
N PHE A 9 -25.04 -54.51 -27.81
CA PHE A 9 -25.95 -53.46 -27.38
C PHE A 9 -25.45 -52.78 -26.10
N ASP A 10 -25.03 -53.55 -25.08
CA ASP A 10 -24.51 -53.03 -23.85
C ASP A 10 -23.21 -52.19 -24.07
N ARG A 11 -22.33 -52.66 -24.95
CA ARG A 11 -21.12 -51.94 -25.32
C ARG A 11 -21.44 -50.61 -26.04
N ALA A 12 -22.36 -50.64 -26.98
CA ALA A 12 -22.77 -49.46 -27.73
C ALA A 12 -23.47 -48.41 -26.82
N ALA A 13 -24.35 -48.88 -25.91
CA ALA A 13 -24.99 -48.03 -24.90
C ALA A 13 -23.96 -47.41 -23.94
N GLY A 14 -23.00 -48.23 -23.48
CA GLY A 14 -21.90 -47.73 -22.63
C GLY A 14 -21.01 -46.71 -23.33
N GLN A 15 -20.75 -46.89 -24.64
CA GLN A 15 -19.96 -45.95 -25.40
C GLN A 15 -20.72 -44.60 -25.66
N MET A 16 -22.02 -44.67 -25.96
CA MET A 16 -22.87 -43.48 -26.04
C MET A 16 -22.95 -42.73 -24.71
N GLY A 17 -23.08 -43.46 -23.58
CA GLY A 17 -23.06 -42.85 -22.26
C GLY A 17 -21.75 -42.12 -21.94
N LYS A 18 -20.60 -42.69 -22.34
CA LYS A 18 -19.30 -42.00 -22.24
C LYS A 18 -19.24 -40.73 -23.06
N LEU A 19 -19.60 -40.78 -24.33
CA LEU A 19 -19.61 -39.61 -25.23
C LEU A 19 -20.54 -38.52 -24.73
N THR A 20 -21.70 -38.86 -24.19
CA THR A 20 -22.63 -37.90 -23.57
C THR A 20 -22.01 -37.24 -22.34
N GLY A 21 -21.30 -38.02 -21.49
CA GLY A 21 -20.58 -37.50 -20.34
C GLY A 21 -19.43 -36.56 -20.74
N GLU A 22 -18.65 -36.93 -21.75
CA GLU A 22 -17.55 -36.10 -22.28
C GLU A 22 -18.08 -34.77 -22.85
N LEU A 23 -19.20 -34.85 -23.61
CA LEU A 23 -19.86 -33.67 -24.15
C LEU A 23 -20.38 -32.74 -23.08
N ALA A 24 -21.01 -33.26 -22.02
CA ALA A 24 -21.46 -32.46 -20.88
C ALA A 24 -20.29 -31.80 -20.15
N GLN A 25 -19.15 -32.49 -20.00
CA GLN A 25 -17.94 -31.95 -19.40
C GLN A 25 -17.33 -30.83 -20.26
N GLN A 26 -17.28 -31.01 -21.60
CA GLN A 26 -16.81 -29.93 -22.50
C GLN A 26 -17.72 -28.71 -22.46
N GLN A 27 -19.03 -28.90 -22.42
CA GLN A 27 -19.99 -27.79 -22.27
C GLN A 27 -19.79 -27.04 -20.96
N ALA A 28 -19.54 -27.76 -19.86
CA ALA A 28 -19.28 -27.16 -18.56
C ALA A 28 -17.98 -26.35 -18.56
N ARG A 29 -16.89 -26.86 -19.18
CA ARG A 29 -15.62 -26.12 -19.32
C ARG A 29 -15.80 -24.86 -20.19
N ILE A 30 -16.52 -24.95 -21.30
CA ILE A 30 -16.81 -23.79 -22.16
C ILE A 30 -17.65 -22.75 -21.40
N SER A 31 -18.59 -23.21 -20.56
CA SER A 31 -19.44 -22.32 -19.75
C SER A 31 -18.68 -21.64 -18.61
N SER A 32 -17.74 -22.33 -17.97
CA SER A 32 -16.89 -21.75 -16.89
C SER A 32 -15.71 -20.94 -17.42
N GLY A 33 -15.23 -21.24 -18.64
CA GLY A 33 -13.98 -20.68 -19.17
C GLY A 33 -12.72 -21.31 -18.58
N GLU A 34 -12.85 -22.41 -17.83
CA GLU A 34 -11.74 -23.08 -17.15
C GLU A 34 -11.27 -24.35 -17.88
N ALA A 35 -9.95 -24.54 -17.94
CA ALA A 35 -9.34 -25.70 -18.59
C ALA A 35 -9.70 -27.03 -17.90
N PHE A 36 -9.92 -27.02 -16.59
CA PHE A 36 -10.40 -28.16 -15.80
C PHE A 36 -11.37 -27.72 -14.70
N LEU A 37 -12.38 -28.52 -14.42
CA LEU A 37 -13.43 -28.21 -13.45
C LEU A 37 -13.14 -28.73 -12.04
N ALA A 38 -12.27 -29.73 -11.94
CA ALA A 38 -11.95 -30.35 -10.65
C ALA A 38 -10.45 -30.69 -10.56
N PRO A 39 -9.82 -30.53 -9.38
CA PRO A 39 -8.40 -30.82 -9.18
C PRO A 39 -7.95 -32.23 -9.60
N ARG A 40 -8.86 -33.20 -9.56
CA ARG A 40 -8.60 -34.57 -10.01
C ARG A 40 -8.35 -34.72 -11.53
N GLU A 41 -8.80 -33.74 -12.33
CA GLU A 41 -8.64 -33.77 -13.79
C GLU A 41 -7.23 -33.37 -14.20
N ALA A 42 -6.61 -32.41 -13.46
CA ALA A 42 -5.26 -31.93 -13.68
C ALA A 42 -4.54 -31.73 -12.31
N PRO A 43 -4.15 -32.79 -11.59
CA PRO A 43 -3.63 -32.67 -10.22
C PRO A 43 -2.34 -31.83 -10.12
N LYS A 44 -1.50 -31.87 -11.15
CA LYS A 44 -0.26 -31.07 -11.21
C LYS A 44 -0.57 -29.59 -11.36
N ASP A 45 -1.45 -29.25 -12.28
CA ASP A 45 -1.84 -27.85 -12.59
C ASP A 45 -2.66 -27.26 -11.45
N ALA A 46 -3.57 -28.03 -10.86
CA ALA A 46 -4.30 -27.63 -9.66
C ALA A 46 -3.37 -27.33 -8.48
N THR A 47 -2.31 -28.14 -8.28
CA THR A 47 -1.33 -27.87 -7.24
C THR A 47 -0.49 -26.62 -7.55
N ALA A 48 -0.13 -26.40 -8.81
CA ALA A 48 0.58 -25.20 -9.25
C ALA A 48 -0.28 -23.95 -9.07
N LEU A 49 -1.56 -24.01 -9.45
CA LEU A 49 -2.52 -22.91 -9.25
C LEU A 49 -2.66 -22.52 -7.78
N LEU A 50 -2.79 -23.47 -6.87
CA LEU A 50 -2.87 -23.18 -5.43
C LEU A 50 -1.64 -22.43 -4.93
N ARG A 51 -0.45 -22.76 -5.44
CA ARG A 51 0.79 -22.05 -5.08
C ARG A 51 0.82 -20.64 -5.66
N LEU A 52 0.40 -20.49 -6.92
CA LEU A 52 0.33 -19.19 -7.59
C LEU A 52 -0.73 -18.29 -6.97
N ASP A 53 -1.91 -18.82 -6.62
CA ASP A 53 -2.96 -18.07 -5.92
C ASP A 53 -2.49 -17.61 -4.52
N ALA A 54 -1.73 -18.45 -3.80
CA ALA A 54 -1.11 -18.05 -2.52
C ALA A 54 -0.03 -16.97 -2.72
N LEU A 55 0.79 -17.08 -3.77
CA LEU A 55 1.79 -16.06 -4.12
C LEU A 55 1.11 -14.73 -4.47
N ARG A 56 0.09 -14.77 -5.32
CA ARG A 56 -0.74 -13.63 -5.70
C ARG A 56 -1.35 -12.93 -4.48
N SER A 57 -1.94 -13.70 -3.57
CA SER A 57 -2.50 -13.16 -2.34
C SER A 57 -1.45 -12.45 -1.47
N ASN A 58 -0.24 -13.00 -1.38
CA ASN A 58 0.87 -12.36 -0.68
C ASN A 58 1.33 -11.06 -1.37
N GLN A 59 1.35 -11.05 -2.70
CA GLN A 59 1.67 -9.85 -3.49
C GLN A 59 0.61 -8.76 -3.27
N ASP A 60 -0.67 -9.11 -3.24
CA ASP A 60 -1.78 -8.18 -2.95
C ASP A 60 -1.66 -7.55 -1.57
N VAL A 61 -1.33 -8.35 -0.54
CA VAL A 61 -1.09 -7.83 0.81
C VAL A 61 0.08 -6.83 0.83
N ARG A 62 1.17 -7.14 0.12
CA ARG A 62 2.33 -6.25 0.03
C ARG A 62 2.02 -4.97 -0.73
N LEU A 63 1.27 -5.04 -1.85
CA LEU A 63 0.82 -3.85 -2.59
C LEU A 63 -0.02 -2.94 -1.71
N ASN A 64 -1.01 -3.48 -1.01
CA ASN A 64 -1.84 -2.71 -0.07
C ASN A 64 -1.02 -2.05 1.05
N LEU A 65 0.07 -2.70 1.49
CA LEU A 65 0.97 -2.13 2.48
C LEU A 65 1.77 -0.95 1.90
N LEU A 66 2.25 -1.08 0.66
CA LEU A 66 2.95 0.00 -0.05
C LEU A 66 2.01 1.20 -0.30
N ASP A 67 0.75 0.97 -0.68
CA ASP A 67 -0.23 2.04 -0.86
C ASP A 67 -0.47 2.84 0.44
N ARG A 68 -0.53 2.16 1.58
CA ARG A 68 -0.62 2.82 2.90
C ARG A 68 0.65 3.58 3.26
N ALA A 69 1.82 3.02 2.92
CA ALA A 69 3.10 3.67 3.15
C ALA A 69 3.24 4.94 2.31
N GLU A 70 2.82 4.89 1.04
CA GLU A 70 2.79 6.03 0.12
C GLU A 70 1.88 7.14 0.68
N ALA A 71 0.62 6.83 0.96
CA ALA A 71 -0.34 7.81 1.49
C ALA A 71 0.16 8.48 2.79
N ARG A 72 0.82 7.73 3.66
CA ARG A 72 1.41 8.27 4.89
C ARG A 72 2.62 9.16 4.60
N ALA A 73 3.49 8.76 3.66
CA ALA A 73 4.65 9.55 3.26
C ALA A 73 4.23 10.87 2.58
N ASP A 74 3.22 10.85 1.72
CA ASP A 74 2.66 12.05 1.08
C ASP A 74 2.10 13.02 2.12
N LEU A 75 1.40 12.51 3.13
CA LEU A 75 0.88 13.33 4.22
C LEU A 75 2.03 13.93 5.07
N GLN A 76 3.08 13.16 5.34
CA GLN A 76 4.27 13.65 6.03
C GLN A 76 5.01 14.71 5.20
N GLU A 77 5.15 14.50 3.90
CA GLU A 77 5.77 15.47 2.98
C GLU A 77 5.00 16.79 2.97
N SER A 78 3.68 16.73 2.83
CA SER A 78 2.81 17.90 2.86
C SER A 78 2.92 18.68 4.18
N ALA A 79 2.86 17.97 5.31
CA ALA A 79 2.99 18.58 6.63
C ALA A 79 4.38 19.21 6.83
N LEU A 80 5.46 18.54 6.40
CA LEU A 80 6.82 19.06 6.52
C LEU A 80 7.08 20.28 5.60
N ARG A 81 6.44 20.35 4.45
CA ARG A 81 6.47 21.56 3.59
C ARG A 81 5.83 22.74 4.31
N SER A 82 4.64 22.54 4.89
CA SER A 82 3.97 23.58 5.68
C SER A 82 4.79 23.99 6.91
N VAL A 83 5.44 23.03 7.59
CA VAL A 83 6.40 23.32 8.69
C VAL A 83 7.54 24.20 8.19
N SER A 84 8.11 23.91 7.03
CA SER A 84 9.19 24.72 6.45
C SER A 84 8.72 26.13 6.12
N ASP A 85 7.51 26.30 5.59
CA ASP A 85 6.94 27.62 5.29
C ASP A 85 6.74 28.45 6.57
N VAL A 86 6.24 27.83 7.66
CA VAL A 86 6.12 28.48 8.97
C VAL A 86 7.49 28.89 9.51
N LEU A 87 8.50 28.01 9.43
CA LEU A 87 9.85 28.31 9.89
C LEU A 87 10.52 29.41 9.08
N ILE A 88 10.29 29.48 7.77
CA ILE A 88 10.74 30.58 6.90
C ILE A 88 10.10 31.88 7.36
N ARG A 89 8.80 31.88 7.64
CA ARG A 89 8.10 33.09 8.11
C ARG A 89 8.61 33.53 9.46
N LEU A 90 8.86 32.62 10.40
CA LEU A 90 9.49 32.92 11.70
C LEU A 90 10.88 33.56 11.50
N LYS A 91 11.68 33.03 10.56
CA LYS A 91 13.00 33.59 10.26
C LYS A 91 12.91 35.00 9.66
N GLU A 92 11.95 35.24 8.76
CA GLU A 92 11.69 36.58 8.22
C GLU A 92 11.37 37.59 9.32
N LEU A 93 10.49 37.20 10.27
CA LEU A 93 10.18 38.05 11.44
C LEU A 93 11.41 38.28 12.32
N GLY A 94 12.24 37.24 12.50
CA GLY A 94 13.51 37.38 13.23
C GLY A 94 14.48 38.37 12.58
N ILE A 95 14.62 38.33 11.25
CA ILE A 95 15.45 39.25 10.49
C ILE A 95 14.89 40.70 10.58
N GLN A 96 13.56 40.87 10.46
CA GLN A 96 12.92 42.15 10.63
C GLN A 96 13.11 42.71 12.03
N ALA A 97 12.92 41.89 13.07
CA ALA A 97 13.07 42.29 14.46
C ALA A 97 14.51 42.61 14.86
N ALA A 98 15.49 42.00 14.19
CA ALA A 98 16.91 42.30 14.36
C ALA A 98 17.31 43.66 13.76
N ASN A 99 16.43 44.32 13.03
CA ASN A 99 16.70 45.63 12.45
C ASN A 99 16.30 46.72 13.48
N ASP A 100 17.24 47.56 13.86
CA ASP A 100 17.08 48.66 14.84
C ASP A 100 16.09 49.77 14.41
N THR A 101 15.58 49.70 13.17
CA THR A 101 14.59 50.68 12.67
C THR A 101 13.18 50.41 13.21
N TYR A 102 12.89 49.25 13.72
CA TYR A 102 11.59 48.90 14.32
C TYR A 102 11.51 49.30 15.79
N SER A 103 10.38 49.89 16.15
CA SER A 103 10.12 50.27 17.55
C SER A 103 9.77 49.08 18.42
N ASP A 104 9.86 49.22 19.75
CA ASP A 104 9.41 48.18 20.70
C ASP A 104 7.92 47.85 20.54
N SER A 105 7.11 48.81 20.03
CA SER A 105 5.70 48.59 19.73
C SER A 105 5.54 47.63 18.54
N ASP A 106 6.37 47.79 17.49
CA ASP A 106 6.35 46.93 16.31
C ASP A 106 6.85 45.50 16.66
N LYS A 107 7.89 45.39 17.49
CA LYS A 107 8.40 44.14 18.00
C LYS A 107 7.34 43.35 18.78
N LYS A 108 6.48 44.02 19.56
CA LYS A 108 5.31 43.35 20.20
C LYS A 108 4.28 42.85 19.23
N VAL A 109 4.07 43.50 18.10
CA VAL A 109 3.18 42.96 17.04
C VAL A 109 3.79 41.72 16.41
N PHE A 110 5.13 41.73 16.17
CA PHE A 110 5.82 40.53 15.69
C PHE A 110 5.73 39.36 16.71
N ALA A 111 5.80 39.64 18.02
CA ALA A 111 5.65 38.63 19.05
C ALA A 111 4.27 37.92 18.97
N LEU A 112 3.20 38.65 18.69
CA LEU A 112 1.87 38.06 18.49
C LEU A 112 1.84 37.12 17.27
N GLU A 113 2.47 37.53 16.16
CA GLU A 113 2.57 36.70 14.96
C GLU A 113 3.43 35.45 15.22
N VAL A 114 4.56 35.57 15.92
CA VAL A 114 5.41 34.45 16.30
C VAL A 114 4.65 33.43 17.16
N ARG A 115 3.83 33.89 18.12
CA ARG A 115 2.99 32.98 18.92
C ARG A 115 1.96 32.24 18.06
N ALA A 116 1.31 32.94 17.13
CA ALA A 116 0.35 32.35 16.22
C ALA A 116 1.01 31.28 15.32
N LEU A 117 2.20 31.57 14.78
CA LEU A 117 2.99 30.62 14.00
C LEU A 117 3.47 29.42 14.84
N GLY A 118 3.76 29.63 16.12
CA GLY A 118 4.09 28.54 17.07
C GLY A 118 2.91 27.58 17.29
N GLU A 119 1.68 28.08 17.43
CA GLU A 119 0.47 27.26 17.52
C GLU A 119 0.16 26.53 16.20
N GLU A 120 0.38 27.18 15.07
CA GLU A 120 0.26 26.55 13.74
C GLU A 120 1.28 25.39 13.61
N LEU A 121 2.53 25.60 13.99
CA LEU A 121 3.55 24.57 13.99
C LEU A 121 3.16 23.38 14.91
N LEU A 122 2.59 23.64 16.08
CA LEU A 122 2.09 22.61 16.98
C LEU A 122 0.94 21.82 16.36
N SER A 123 0.05 22.51 15.65
CA SER A 123 -1.04 21.85 14.90
C SER A 123 -0.49 20.94 13.80
N LEU A 124 0.47 21.41 13.00
CA LEU A 124 1.14 20.64 11.96
C LEU A 124 1.90 19.44 12.53
N ALA A 125 2.57 19.61 13.66
CA ALA A 125 3.26 18.54 14.37
C ALA A 125 2.32 17.43 14.88
N ASN A 126 1.04 17.74 15.06
CA ASN A 126 -0.01 16.83 15.48
C ASN A 126 -0.91 16.34 14.35
N THR A 127 -0.48 16.52 13.10
CA THR A 127 -1.23 16.02 11.92
C THR A 127 -1.55 14.54 12.06
N ARG A 128 -2.78 14.15 11.68
CA ARG A 128 -3.27 12.79 11.78
C ARG A 128 -3.61 12.24 10.39
N ASP A 129 -3.45 10.93 10.23
CA ASP A 129 -3.92 10.23 9.05
C ASP A 129 -5.45 10.04 9.05
N ALA A 130 -5.99 9.43 8.00
CA ALA A 130 -7.43 9.19 7.84
C ALA A 130 -8.01 8.25 8.94
N GLU A 131 -7.17 7.41 9.54
CA GLU A 131 -7.50 6.52 10.63
C GLU A 131 -7.41 7.22 12.01
N GLY A 132 -7.02 8.51 12.04
CA GLY A 132 -6.87 9.29 13.26
C GLY A 132 -5.55 9.09 14.00
N ASN A 133 -4.57 8.40 13.41
CA ASN A 133 -3.26 8.19 14.01
C ASN A 133 -2.34 9.39 13.78
N ALA A 134 -1.59 9.79 14.79
CA ALA A 134 -0.58 10.83 14.66
C ALA A 134 0.58 10.36 13.77
N ILE A 135 0.93 11.15 12.74
CA ILE A 135 1.94 10.76 11.74
C ILE A 135 3.38 10.95 12.25
N PHE A 136 3.58 11.77 13.30
CA PHE A 136 4.88 12.10 13.88
C PHE A 136 5.10 11.55 15.30
N ALA A 137 4.24 10.64 15.77
CA ALA A 137 4.34 10.09 17.12
C ALA A 137 5.17 8.80 17.23
N GLY A 138 5.91 8.42 16.19
CA GLY A 138 6.60 7.12 16.15
C GLY A 138 5.60 5.96 16.18
N ALA A 139 5.78 5.00 17.09
CA ALA A 139 4.85 3.87 17.27
C ALA A 139 3.65 4.23 18.17
N ALA A 140 3.71 5.30 18.95
CA ALA A 140 2.65 5.76 19.87
C ALA A 140 1.54 6.55 19.15
N THR A 141 0.98 6.02 18.08
CA THR A 141 0.13 6.74 17.10
C THR A 141 -1.23 7.22 17.64
N ARG A 142 -1.75 6.62 18.73
CA ARG A 142 -3.11 6.92 19.23
C ARG A 142 -3.25 8.25 19.96
N GLY A 143 -2.14 8.79 20.49
CA GLY A 143 -2.09 10.07 21.20
C GLY A 143 -1.74 11.25 20.30
N ALA A 144 -1.62 12.45 20.90
CA ALA A 144 -0.96 13.57 20.25
C ALA A 144 0.56 13.31 20.24
N ALA A 145 1.24 13.71 19.15
CA ALA A 145 2.71 13.61 19.11
C ALA A 145 3.36 14.64 20.04
N PHE A 146 2.78 15.83 20.14
CA PHE A 146 3.21 16.93 21.00
C PHE A 146 2.05 17.49 21.80
N ALA A 147 2.27 17.82 23.06
CA ALA A 147 1.26 18.47 23.87
C ALA A 147 1.87 19.59 24.71
N ARG A 148 1.09 20.66 24.92
CA ARG A 148 1.44 21.74 25.82
C ARG A 148 1.08 21.34 27.26
N GLY A 149 2.04 21.38 28.16
CA GLY A 149 1.85 21.12 29.57
C GLY A 149 1.19 22.28 30.34
N GLU A 150 0.90 22.07 31.62
CA GLU A 150 0.35 23.11 32.51
C GLU A 150 1.33 24.27 32.72
N ASP A 151 2.62 24.02 32.57
CA ASP A 151 3.71 25.00 32.59
C ASP A 151 3.84 25.80 31.29
N GLY A 152 3.02 25.53 30.30
CA GLY A 152 3.06 26.14 28.96
C GLY A 152 4.09 25.52 28.02
N ALA A 153 5.00 24.67 28.50
CA ALA A 153 6.00 24.03 27.65
C ALA A 153 5.41 22.93 26.77
N VAL A 154 5.86 22.86 25.50
CA VAL A 154 5.46 21.79 24.61
C VAL A 154 6.44 20.63 24.73
N SER A 155 5.93 19.45 25.06
CA SER A 155 6.69 18.21 25.19
C SER A 155 6.30 17.20 24.12
N TYR A 156 7.29 16.40 23.68
CA TYR A 156 7.04 15.27 22.77
C TYR A 156 6.52 14.07 23.57
N LEU A 157 5.33 13.60 23.24
CA LEU A 157 4.67 12.46 23.90
C LEU A 157 4.76 11.17 23.06
N GLY A 158 5.28 11.25 21.85
CA GLY A 158 5.52 10.10 21.01
C GLY A 158 6.73 9.28 21.49
N ASP A 159 7.03 8.23 20.77
CA ASP A 159 8.25 7.45 21.00
C ASP A 159 9.25 7.63 19.85
N SER A 160 10.50 7.20 20.07
CA SER A 160 11.57 7.24 19.08
C SER A 160 11.59 6.01 18.17
N THR A 161 10.61 5.12 18.29
CA THR A 161 10.57 3.87 17.54
C THR A 161 10.27 4.15 16.08
N ARG A 162 11.14 3.65 15.22
CA ARG A 162 10.97 3.67 13.77
C ARG A 162 10.42 2.32 13.33
N ILE A 163 9.15 2.27 12.97
CA ILE A 163 8.54 1.03 12.48
C ILE A 163 9.01 0.82 11.04
N ALA A 164 9.82 -0.22 10.86
CA ALA A 164 10.26 -0.68 9.56
C ALA A 164 9.38 -1.85 9.11
N VAL A 165 8.82 -1.76 7.91
CA VAL A 165 8.01 -2.83 7.32
C VAL A 165 8.79 -3.46 6.16
N PRO A 166 8.96 -4.80 6.16
CA PRO A 166 9.60 -5.47 5.05
C PRO A 166 8.70 -5.42 3.81
N VAL A 167 9.20 -4.82 2.75
CA VAL A 167 8.48 -4.65 1.47
C VAL A 167 9.06 -5.51 0.36
N GLY A 168 10.20 -6.16 0.61
CA GLY A 168 10.88 -7.10 -0.27
C GLY A 168 11.70 -8.09 0.55
N GLU A 169 12.43 -9.01 -0.12
CA GLU A 169 13.26 -10.01 0.57
C GLU A 169 14.37 -9.41 1.44
N SER A 170 14.92 -8.25 1.06
CA SER A 170 16.02 -7.58 1.76
C SER A 170 15.78 -6.09 2.04
N ARG A 171 14.57 -5.58 1.76
CA ARG A 171 14.27 -4.15 1.87
C ARG A 171 13.16 -3.91 2.90
N SER A 172 13.40 -2.97 3.81
CA SER A 172 12.40 -2.47 4.74
C SER A 172 12.22 -0.97 4.58
N LEU A 173 10.98 -0.50 4.67
CA LEU A 173 10.59 0.92 4.63
C LEU A 173 10.20 1.40 6.02
N LEU A 174 10.56 2.63 6.34
CA LEU A 174 10.17 3.28 7.58
C LEU A 174 8.78 3.87 7.44
N LEU A 175 7.78 3.25 8.10
CA LEU A 175 6.40 3.74 8.14
C LEU A 175 6.18 4.79 9.23
N ALA A 176 6.89 4.70 10.33
CA ALA A 176 6.74 5.63 11.46
C ALA A 176 8.03 6.41 11.68
N ARG A 177 7.90 7.73 11.78
CA ARG A 177 8.97 8.66 12.11
C ARG A 177 8.61 9.43 13.36
N PRO A 178 9.56 9.64 14.28
CA PRO A 178 9.36 10.50 15.42
C PRO A 178 9.36 11.98 15.01
N GLY A 179 8.56 12.79 15.67
CA GLY A 179 8.50 14.24 15.45
C GLY A 179 9.80 14.97 15.76
N THR A 180 10.65 14.35 16.56
CA THR A 180 12.02 14.84 16.84
C THR A 180 12.93 14.85 15.61
N ASP A 181 12.54 14.20 14.50
CA ASP A 181 13.32 14.22 13.26
C ASP A 181 13.26 15.60 12.56
N PHE A 182 12.15 16.35 12.67
CA PHE A 182 12.01 17.70 12.10
C PHE A 182 12.07 18.82 13.16
N CYS A 183 11.54 18.55 14.35
CA CYS A 183 11.61 19.44 15.51
C CYS A 183 12.82 19.03 16.37
N THR A 184 14.02 19.10 15.77
CA THR A 184 15.25 18.74 16.46
C THR A 184 15.49 19.71 17.61
N PRO A 185 15.92 19.22 18.81
CA PRO A 185 16.31 20.09 19.90
C PRO A 185 17.44 21.03 19.47
N VAL A 186 17.28 22.32 19.73
CA VAL A 186 18.25 23.35 19.39
C VAL A 186 19.11 23.73 20.58
N ALA A 187 20.31 24.28 20.35
CA ALA A 187 21.19 24.72 21.44
C ALA A 187 20.56 25.88 22.20
N VAL A 188 20.67 25.87 23.52
CA VAL A 188 20.23 26.98 24.39
C VAL A 188 21.32 28.04 24.45
N PRO A 189 21.04 29.28 23.99
CA PRO A 189 22.03 30.34 23.99
C PRO A 189 22.51 30.67 25.39
N GLY A 190 23.82 30.77 25.57
CA GLY A 190 24.42 31.14 26.86
C GLY A 190 24.41 30.03 27.94
N ALA A 191 23.87 28.87 27.67
CA ALA A 191 23.93 27.73 28.57
C ALA A 191 25.22 26.92 28.38
N ALA A 192 25.46 25.93 29.26
CA ALA A 192 26.60 25.03 29.14
C ALA A 192 26.56 24.26 27.81
N GLU A 193 27.75 23.98 27.26
CA GLU A 193 27.88 23.25 26.00
C GLU A 193 27.13 21.92 26.06
N GLY A 194 26.27 21.65 25.05
CA GLY A 194 25.41 20.45 24.99
C GLY A 194 24.01 20.65 25.57
N THR A 195 23.68 21.78 26.22
CA THR A 195 22.31 22.06 26.65
C THR A 195 21.42 22.34 25.45
N ARG A 196 20.34 21.57 25.33
CA ARG A 196 19.38 21.68 24.21
C ARG A 196 17.96 21.87 24.74
N GLU A 197 17.15 22.56 23.97
CA GLU A 197 15.73 22.75 24.24
C GLU A 197 14.88 22.34 23.05
N SER A 198 13.58 22.17 23.25
CA SER A 198 12.66 21.86 22.15
C SER A 198 12.55 23.04 21.18
N CYS A 199 12.22 22.75 19.91
CA CYS A 199 11.95 23.80 18.92
C CYS A 199 10.82 24.73 19.37
N PHE A 200 9.81 24.23 20.06
CA PHE A 200 8.70 25.03 20.59
C PHE A 200 9.15 25.97 21.70
N SER A 201 9.97 25.49 22.63
CA SER A 201 10.53 26.37 23.71
C SER A 201 11.39 27.48 23.15
N ALA A 202 12.12 27.22 22.06
CA ALA A 202 12.91 28.26 21.41
C ALA A 202 12.01 29.31 20.70
N ILE A 203 10.87 28.89 20.11
CA ILE A 203 9.89 29.80 19.51
C ILE A 203 9.17 30.62 20.59
N ASP A 204 8.77 30.01 21.70
CA ASP A 204 8.15 30.71 22.81
C ASP A 204 9.12 31.77 23.37
N ARG A 205 10.42 31.44 23.58
CA ARG A 205 11.45 32.38 24.00
C ARG A 205 11.69 33.47 22.96
N PHE A 206 11.61 33.18 21.66
CA PHE A 206 11.69 34.19 20.62
C PHE A 206 10.57 35.24 20.79
N ALA A 207 9.33 34.80 21.01
CA ALA A 207 8.23 35.72 21.29
C ALA A 207 8.46 36.57 22.54
N GLU A 208 8.93 35.98 23.65
CA GLU A 208 9.24 36.67 24.88
C GLU A 208 10.38 37.70 24.70
N THR A 209 11.41 37.37 23.92
CA THR A 209 12.50 38.28 23.59
C THR A 209 12.01 39.51 22.85
N LEU A 210 11.05 39.30 21.89
CA LEU A 210 10.43 40.42 21.17
C LEU A 210 9.56 41.31 22.07
N GLU A 211 8.81 40.72 23.03
CA GLU A 211 7.96 41.44 23.96
C GLU A 211 8.80 42.35 24.93
N THR A 212 9.97 41.85 25.29
CA THR A 212 10.90 42.59 26.19
C THR A 212 11.84 43.54 25.46
N GLY A 213 11.78 43.59 24.12
CA GLY A 213 12.66 44.45 23.30
C GLY A 213 14.12 43.95 23.22
N GLY A 214 14.33 42.65 23.52
CA GLY A 214 15.66 42.01 23.49
C GLY A 214 16.21 41.82 22.06
N ASP A 215 17.52 41.55 21.99
CA ASP A 215 18.20 41.25 20.72
C ASP A 215 17.96 39.78 20.32
N VAL A 216 17.42 39.59 19.12
CA VAL A 216 17.12 38.27 18.52
C VAL A 216 18.21 37.80 17.57
N SER A 217 19.16 38.67 17.19
CA SER A 217 20.11 38.41 16.09
C SER A 217 21.12 37.31 16.46
N ALA A 218 21.67 37.34 17.67
CA ALA A 218 22.74 36.45 18.09
C ALA A 218 22.25 35.06 18.56
N THR A 219 20.98 34.95 18.94
CA THR A 219 20.43 33.72 19.57
C THR A 219 19.37 33.05 18.76
N THR A 220 18.35 33.78 18.31
CA THR A 220 17.17 33.25 17.66
C THR A 220 17.43 32.83 16.20
N LEU A 221 18.11 33.68 15.40
CA LEU A 221 18.36 33.38 14.00
C LEU A 221 19.15 32.08 13.78
N PRO A 222 20.25 31.79 14.52
CA PRO A 222 20.94 30.51 14.37
C PRO A 222 20.08 29.31 14.79
N GLN A 223 19.16 29.47 15.75
CA GLN A 223 18.23 28.41 16.14
C GLN A 223 17.19 28.12 15.04
N LEU A 224 16.62 29.17 14.45
CA LEU A 224 15.70 29.04 13.31
C LEU A 224 16.39 28.40 12.09
N ASP A 225 17.67 28.73 11.86
CA ASP A 225 18.45 28.08 10.80
C ASP A 225 18.63 26.58 11.07
N SER A 226 18.93 26.20 12.30
CA SER A 226 19.04 24.79 12.69
C SER A 226 17.71 24.03 12.56
N MET A 227 16.58 24.70 12.88
CA MET A 227 15.24 24.11 12.68
C MET A 227 14.91 23.90 11.21
N LEU A 228 15.22 24.91 10.35
CA LEU A 228 15.04 24.80 8.89
C LEU A 228 15.91 23.69 8.30
N GLU A 229 17.15 23.55 8.73
CA GLU A 229 18.02 22.45 8.31
C GLU A 229 17.44 21.10 8.72
N GLY A 230 16.98 20.96 9.98
CA GLY A 230 16.32 19.76 10.49
C GLY A 230 15.08 19.40 9.68
N SER A 231 14.21 20.39 9.42
CA SER A 231 13.00 20.21 8.60
C SER A 231 13.33 19.79 7.15
N SER A 232 14.32 20.44 6.54
CA SER A 232 14.78 20.12 5.17
C SER A 232 15.35 18.70 5.10
N LEU A 233 16.11 18.27 6.09
CA LEU A 233 16.64 16.91 6.17
C LEU A 233 15.53 15.89 6.37
N ALA A 234 14.53 16.20 7.20
CA ALA A 234 13.36 15.33 7.39
C ALA A 234 12.57 15.19 6.09
N LEU A 235 12.34 16.31 5.36
CA LEU A 235 11.68 16.32 4.05
C LEU A 235 12.44 15.50 3.02
N ALA A 236 13.76 15.66 2.93
CA ALA A 236 14.59 14.87 2.02
C ALA A 236 14.51 13.35 2.32
N ARG A 237 14.48 12.97 3.58
CA ARG A 237 14.32 11.57 4.00
C ARG A 237 12.96 11.01 3.59
N VAL A 238 11.87 11.77 3.78
CA VAL A 238 10.53 11.35 3.35
C VAL A 238 10.48 11.19 1.84
N GLY A 239 11.07 12.13 1.07
CA GLY A 239 11.16 12.02 -0.38
C GLY A 239 11.95 10.79 -0.86
N THR A 240 13.03 10.43 -0.12
CA THR A 240 13.79 9.21 -0.42
C THR A 240 12.95 7.95 -0.15
N ASP A 241 12.19 7.92 0.95
CA ASP A 241 11.31 6.80 1.28
C ASP A 241 10.19 6.67 0.24
N LEU A 242 9.57 7.79 -0.17
CA LEU A 242 8.54 7.81 -1.20
C LEU A 242 9.06 7.25 -2.53
N SER A 243 10.26 7.67 -2.93
CA SER A 243 10.90 7.13 -4.13
C SER A 243 11.14 5.61 -4.02
N ALA A 244 11.53 5.13 -2.84
CA ALA A 244 11.74 3.70 -2.58
C ALA A 244 10.42 2.92 -2.58
N VAL A 245 9.32 3.49 -2.04
CA VAL A 245 7.97 2.92 -2.10
C VAL A 245 7.54 2.75 -3.55
N ASN A 246 7.62 3.83 -4.35
CA ASN A 246 7.20 3.82 -5.75
C ASN A 246 7.99 2.80 -6.58
N GLN A 247 9.30 2.73 -6.40
CA GLN A 247 10.14 1.73 -7.08
C GLN A 247 9.75 0.30 -6.70
N GLN A 248 9.49 0.03 -5.41
CA GLN A 248 9.12 -1.30 -4.95
C GLN A 248 7.73 -1.71 -5.44
N ARG A 249 6.80 -0.74 -5.51
CA ARG A 249 5.46 -0.94 -6.05
C ARG A 249 5.49 -1.30 -7.54
N GLU A 250 6.33 -0.63 -8.32
CA GLU A 250 6.51 -0.95 -9.75
C GLU A 250 7.03 -2.38 -9.92
N ILE A 251 8.07 -2.77 -9.19
CA ILE A 251 8.62 -4.13 -9.22
C ILE A 251 7.55 -5.17 -8.86
N LEU A 252 6.83 -4.94 -7.75
CA LEU A 252 5.83 -5.89 -7.28
C LEU A 252 4.61 -5.96 -8.21
N SER A 253 4.25 -4.86 -8.87
CA SER A 253 3.18 -4.83 -9.87
C SER A 253 3.56 -5.65 -11.11
N GLU A 254 4.81 -5.59 -11.55
CA GLU A 254 5.31 -6.41 -12.65
C GLU A 254 5.36 -7.89 -12.27
N GLU A 255 5.86 -8.24 -11.08
CA GLU A 255 5.82 -9.62 -10.57
C GLU A 255 4.40 -10.15 -10.48
N ARG A 256 3.44 -9.30 -10.07
CA ARG A 256 2.03 -9.63 -9.99
C ARG A 256 1.45 -9.93 -11.38
N LEU A 257 1.77 -9.09 -12.38
CA LEU A 257 1.34 -9.30 -13.76
C LEU A 257 1.85 -10.64 -14.31
N GLN A 258 3.11 -10.98 -14.04
CA GLN A 258 3.68 -12.28 -14.43
C GLN A 258 2.98 -13.44 -13.73
N THR A 259 2.66 -13.29 -12.45
CA THR A 259 1.91 -14.31 -11.69
C THR A 259 0.50 -14.50 -12.26
N ASP A 260 -0.20 -13.40 -12.60
CA ASP A 260 -1.52 -13.45 -13.22
C ASP A 260 -1.48 -14.11 -14.61
N ALA A 261 -0.44 -13.86 -15.41
CA ALA A 261 -0.23 -14.54 -16.70
C ALA A 261 -0.04 -16.06 -16.52
N LEU A 262 0.78 -16.49 -15.55
CA LEU A 262 0.97 -17.91 -15.25
C LEU A 262 -0.33 -18.59 -14.74
N ILE A 263 -1.14 -17.87 -13.97
CA ILE A 263 -2.45 -18.35 -13.52
C ILE A 263 -3.37 -18.50 -14.72
N SER A 264 -3.41 -17.53 -15.62
CA SER A 264 -4.20 -17.57 -16.85
C SER A 264 -3.80 -18.74 -17.75
N ASP A 265 -2.50 -18.94 -17.97
CA ASP A 265 -1.98 -20.05 -18.79
C ASP A 265 -2.38 -21.43 -18.26
N LEU A 266 -2.57 -21.59 -16.94
CA LEU A 266 -2.96 -22.85 -16.33
C LEU A 266 -4.47 -23.02 -16.14
N ARG A 267 -5.19 -21.91 -15.94
CA ARG A 267 -6.62 -21.92 -15.60
C ARG A 267 -7.51 -21.75 -16.80
N ASP A 268 -7.15 -20.87 -17.74
CA ASP A 268 -8.06 -20.44 -18.78
C ASP A 268 -8.18 -21.48 -19.89
N LEU A 269 -9.40 -21.66 -20.40
CA LEU A 269 -9.70 -22.56 -21.46
C LEU A 269 -9.34 -21.98 -22.82
N ASP A 270 -8.62 -22.75 -23.66
CA ASP A 270 -8.56 -22.44 -25.09
C ASP A 270 -9.91 -22.73 -25.75
N PHE A 271 -10.69 -21.67 -25.94
CA PHE A 271 -12.03 -21.78 -26.53
C PHE A 271 -12.01 -22.32 -27.96
N ALA A 272 -10.98 -22.07 -28.78
CA ALA A 272 -10.90 -22.54 -30.13
C ALA A 272 -10.74 -24.07 -30.16
N GLU A 273 -9.85 -24.60 -29.35
CA GLU A 273 -9.66 -26.05 -29.19
C GLU A 273 -10.91 -26.69 -28.57
N ALA A 274 -11.47 -26.12 -27.53
CA ALA A 274 -12.63 -26.66 -26.80
C ALA A 274 -13.89 -26.72 -27.71
N ILE A 275 -14.17 -25.70 -28.50
CA ILE A 275 -15.29 -25.67 -29.43
C ILE A 275 -15.08 -26.70 -30.56
N THR A 276 -13.85 -26.81 -31.05
CA THR A 276 -13.53 -27.81 -32.10
C THR A 276 -13.76 -29.22 -31.58
N LYS A 277 -13.31 -29.51 -30.36
CA LYS A 277 -13.51 -30.79 -29.69
C LYS A 277 -14.99 -31.05 -29.40
N LEU A 278 -15.74 -30.05 -28.90
CA LEU A 278 -17.18 -30.16 -28.68
C LEU A 278 -17.93 -30.58 -29.95
N ARG A 279 -17.61 -29.97 -31.10
CA ARG A 279 -18.22 -30.33 -32.39
C ARG A 279 -17.85 -31.73 -32.83
N ALA A 280 -16.61 -32.15 -32.64
CA ALA A 280 -16.15 -33.50 -32.92
C ALA A 280 -16.90 -34.55 -32.07
N ASP A 281 -17.06 -34.29 -30.79
CA ASP A 281 -17.77 -35.16 -29.84
C ASP A 281 -19.28 -35.23 -30.18
N GLN A 282 -19.89 -34.11 -30.58
CA GLN A 282 -21.29 -34.09 -31.07
C GLN A 282 -21.46 -34.96 -32.32
N LEU A 283 -20.59 -34.80 -33.32
CA LEU A 283 -20.63 -35.60 -34.54
C LEU A 283 -20.41 -37.10 -34.26
N ALA A 284 -19.48 -37.43 -33.36
CA ALA A 284 -19.22 -38.79 -32.91
C ALA A 284 -20.46 -39.41 -32.24
N LEU A 285 -21.16 -38.64 -31.40
CA LEU A 285 -22.37 -39.09 -30.71
C LEU A 285 -23.50 -39.34 -31.74
N GLU A 286 -23.72 -38.44 -32.71
CA GLU A 286 -24.71 -38.57 -33.76
C GLU A 286 -24.41 -39.82 -34.65
N ALA A 287 -23.15 -40.03 -35.02
CA ALA A 287 -22.73 -41.21 -35.77
C ALA A 287 -22.94 -42.51 -34.97
N ALA A 288 -22.65 -42.53 -33.69
CA ALA A 288 -22.87 -43.65 -32.79
C ALA A 288 -24.37 -43.97 -32.66
N GLN A 289 -25.21 -42.96 -32.48
CA GLN A 289 -26.67 -43.11 -32.41
C GLN A 289 -27.26 -43.65 -33.73
N SER A 290 -26.82 -43.11 -34.88
CA SER A 290 -27.25 -43.57 -36.20
C SER A 290 -26.83 -45.03 -36.46
N SER A 291 -25.60 -45.39 -36.09
CA SER A 291 -25.10 -46.75 -36.22
C SER A 291 -25.86 -47.73 -35.32
N PHE A 292 -26.12 -47.32 -34.07
CA PHE A 292 -26.92 -48.12 -33.12
C PHE A 292 -28.35 -48.37 -33.64
N ALA A 293 -29.01 -47.32 -34.14
CA ALA A 293 -30.36 -47.43 -34.69
C ALA A 293 -30.42 -48.42 -35.87
N ARG A 294 -29.41 -48.41 -36.76
CA ARG A 294 -29.31 -49.37 -37.89
C ARG A 294 -29.12 -50.80 -37.40
N ILE A 295 -28.24 -51.06 -36.45
CA ILE A 295 -27.97 -52.36 -35.89
C ILE A 295 -29.22 -52.91 -35.15
N ALA A 296 -29.89 -52.03 -34.37
CA ALA A 296 -31.12 -52.39 -33.67
C ALA A 296 -32.25 -52.76 -34.66
N GLY A 297 -32.42 -52.00 -35.75
CA GLY A 297 -33.41 -52.30 -36.79
C GLY A 297 -33.16 -53.64 -37.48
N GLN A 298 -31.92 -53.92 -37.85
CA GLN A 298 -31.55 -55.21 -38.46
C GLN A 298 -31.77 -56.44 -37.54
N SER A 299 -31.50 -56.25 -36.24
CA SER A 299 -31.72 -57.33 -35.25
C SER A 299 -33.20 -57.63 -35.05
N LEU A 300 -34.10 -56.66 -35.05
CA LEU A 300 -35.54 -56.83 -34.92
C LEU A 300 -36.14 -57.54 -36.14
N PHE A 301 -35.70 -57.18 -37.35
CA PHE A 301 -36.15 -57.87 -38.58
C PHE A 301 -35.72 -59.35 -38.66
N ASN A 302 -34.52 -59.69 -38.14
CA ASN A 302 -34.06 -61.08 -38.03
C ASN A 302 -34.75 -61.88 -36.91
N PHE A 303 -35.47 -61.25 -35.98
CA PHE A 303 -36.23 -61.92 -34.95
C PHE A 303 -37.67 -62.23 -35.32
N LEU A 304 -38.23 -61.47 -36.29
CA LEU A 304 -39.60 -61.64 -36.79
C LEU A 304 -39.71 -62.54 -38.04
N ARG A 305 -38.59 -63.11 -38.44
CA ARG A 305 -38.50 -64.10 -39.49
C ARG A 305 -38.10 -65.47 -38.89
#